data_d07cc0d3e6276f8d6e204c526fe882bf
#
_entry.id   d07cc0d3e6276f8d6e204c526fe882bf
#
_cell.length_a   1.000
_cell.length_b   1.000
_cell.length_c   1.000
_cell.angle_alpha   90.00
_cell.angle_beta   90.00
_cell.angle_gamma   90.00
#
_symmetry.space_group_name_H-M   'P 1'
#
loop_
_entity.id
_entity.type
_entity.pdbx_description
1 polymer ?
#
loop_
_entity_poly.entity_id
_entity_poly.type
_entity_poly.pdbx_seq_one_letter_code
_entity_poly.pdbx_strand_id
1 'polypeptide(L)'
;MDVLNQFNRAIDYIEDNLDGQINIEEAAKKAYSSPHHFKRMFSLVTGVTFSEYVRRRRLTLAAFALRADDVKVLDVAIRYGYDSPDAFTRAFHAMHGITPREMKTTEKPIKAYSKLSFDIKIKGVEEMNYRLVEKDAFRVVGEKETVEMKDETFDPQLWGRLEEVEERVRSYDNTPFEGPIHLSVTKEDGDVDYYIGSATTHKTPDNLAEIHIPANTWAVFHAEGPMPESLLDTWSRVYTDWFPTSTFELAKAPEMVRSTQTHTEIWIPVKQA
;
A
#
# COMPACT_ATOMS: atom_id res chain seq x y z
N MET A 1 16.15 12.65 3.08
CA MET A 1 16.50 11.20 3.15
C MET A 1 15.67 10.52 2.07
N ASP A 2 16.28 9.75 1.19
CA ASP A 2 15.64 9.24 -0.03
C ASP A 2 14.59 8.16 0.31
N VAL A 3 13.34 8.34 -0.14
CA VAL A 3 12.21 7.42 0.08
C VAL A 3 12.53 6.00 -0.40
N LEU A 4 13.25 5.85 -1.51
CA LEU A 4 13.68 4.53 -2.00
C LEU A 4 14.65 3.85 -1.03
N ASN A 5 15.57 4.59 -0.42
CA ASN A 5 16.45 4.04 0.61
C ASN A 5 15.68 3.63 1.86
N GLN A 6 14.60 4.34 2.19
CA GLN A 6 13.72 3.97 3.32
C GLN A 6 12.97 2.67 3.02
N PHE A 7 12.42 2.53 1.82
CA PHE A 7 11.78 1.29 1.38
C PHE A 7 12.78 0.14 1.32
N ASN A 8 13.99 0.35 0.79
CA ASN A 8 15.04 -0.67 0.77
C ASN A 8 15.41 -1.14 2.19
N ARG A 9 15.53 -0.22 3.17
CA ARG A 9 15.76 -0.60 4.57
C ARG A 9 14.63 -1.43 5.16
N ALA A 10 13.39 -1.16 4.77
CA ALA A 10 12.27 -2.00 5.18
C ALA A 10 12.36 -3.40 4.55
N ILE A 11 12.71 -3.49 3.26
CA ILE A 11 12.94 -4.77 2.58
C ILE A 11 14.10 -5.53 3.21
N ASP A 12 15.21 -4.88 3.51
CA ASP A 12 16.36 -5.52 4.19
C ASP A 12 15.92 -6.14 5.51
N TYR A 13 15.19 -5.38 6.33
CA TYR A 13 14.65 -5.90 7.60
C TYR A 13 13.72 -7.10 7.39
N ILE A 14 12.84 -7.07 6.39
CA ILE A 14 11.94 -8.18 6.07
C ILE A 14 12.74 -9.42 5.68
N GLU A 15 13.72 -9.26 4.79
CA GLU A 15 14.59 -10.35 4.33
C GLU A 15 15.41 -10.98 5.46
N ASP A 16 15.93 -10.15 6.37
CA ASP A 16 16.69 -10.60 7.53
C ASP A 16 15.83 -11.35 8.57
N ASN A 17 14.50 -11.28 8.47
CA ASN A 17 13.55 -11.91 9.40
C ASN A 17 12.62 -12.94 8.70
N LEU A 18 12.94 -13.38 7.48
CA LEU A 18 12.11 -14.36 6.75
C LEU A 18 12.05 -15.72 7.43
N ASP A 19 13.08 -16.11 8.18
CA ASP A 19 13.17 -17.35 8.94
C ASP A 19 12.58 -17.24 10.36
N GLY A 20 11.84 -16.16 10.63
CA GLY A 20 11.24 -15.88 11.93
C GLY A 20 9.92 -15.15 11.82
N GLN A 21 9.61 -14.39 12.86
CA GLN A 21 8.43 -13.55 12.89
C GLN A 21 8.75 -12.14 12.37
N ILE A 22 8.12 -11.76 11.27
CA ILE A 22 8.25 -10.41 10.71
C ILE A 22 7.30 -9.48 11.46
N ASN A 23 7.85 -8.45 12.09
CA ASN A 23 7.06 -7.37 12.67
C ASN A 23 6.81 -6.28 11.61
N ILE A 24 5.59 -6.19 11.11
CA ILE A 24 5.22 -5.23 10.07
C ILE A 24 5.32 -3.77 10.54
N GLU A 25 5.13 -3.51 11.85
CA GLU A 25 5.28 -2.17 12.41
C GLU A 25 6.72 -1.69 12.35
N GLU A 26 7.68 -2.58 12.65
CA GLU A 26 9.10 -2.27 12.52
C GLU A 26 9.53 -2.08 11.05
N ALA A 27 9.00 -2.88 10.13
CA ALA A 27 9.24 -2.69 8.70
C ALA A 27 8.72 -1.31 8.25
N ALA A 28 7.48 -0.97 8.61
CA ALA A 28 6.85 0.30 8.27
C ALA A 28 7.58 1.50 8.88
N LYS A 29 8.05 1.41 10.14
CA LYS A 29 8.89 2.46 10.77
C LYS A 29 10.15 2.75 9.96
N LYS A 30 10.81 1.70 9.41
CA LYS A 30 12.00 1.88 8.57
C LYS A 30 11.69 2.60 7.26
N ALA A 31 10.47 2.45 6.75
CA ALA A 31 9.94 3.19 5.62
C ALA A 31 9.30 4.53 6.01
N TYR A 32 9.40 4.97 7.27
CA TYR A 32 8.76 6.19 7.80
C TYR A 32 7.25 6.24 7.51
N SER A 33 6.58 5.12 7.60
CA SER A 33 5.21 4.90 7.17
C SER A 33 4.39 4.19 8.24
N SER A 34 3.06 4.25 8.15
CA SER A 34 2.20 3.34 8.91
C SER A 34 2.21 1.94 8.27
N PRO A 35 1.90 0.88 9.02
CA PRO A 35 1.84 -0.49 8.48
C PRO A 35 0.92 -0.62 7.26
N HIS A 36 -0.26 -0.02 7.30
CA HIS A 36 -1.20 -0.03 6.19
C HIS A 36 -0.65 0.71 4.97
N HIS A 37 -0.15 1.93 5.17
CA HIS A 37 0.41 2.72 4.08
C HIS A 37 1.59 2.01 3.43
N PHE A 38 2.48 1.40 4.25
CA PHE A 38 3.59 0.59 3.76
C PHE A 38 3.10 -0.57 2.88
N LYS A 39 2.14 -1.38 3.35
CA LYS A 39 1.58 -2.51 2.59
C LYS A 39 0.93 -2.05 1.29
N ARG A 40 0.14 -0.97 1.33
CA ARG A 40 -0.52 -0.40 0.16
C ARG A 40 0.49 0.08 -0.88
N MET A 41 1.50 0.86 -0.45
CA MET A 41 2.56 1.33 -1.33
C MET A 41 3.38 0.18 -1.89
N PHE A 42 3.71 -0.80 -1.04
CA PHE A 42 4.38 -2.01 -1.47
C PHE A 42 3.62 -2.68 -2.62
N SER A 43 2.32 -2.90 -2.47
CA SER A 43 1.49 -3.55 -3.49
C SER A 43 1.38 -2.73 -4.77
N LEU A 44 1.23 -1.39 -4.67
CA LEU A 44 1.17 -0.50 -5.83
C LEU A 44 2.47 -0.52 -6.65
N VAL A 45 3.61 -0.47 -5.96
CA VAL A 45 4.93 -0.40 -6.62
C VAL A 45 5.38 -1.75 -7.16
N THR A 46 5.08 -2.85 -6.45
CA THR A 46 5.58 -4.19 -6.81
C THR A 46 4.59 -5.03 -7.62
N GLY A 47 3.31 -4.65 -7.62
CA GLY A 47 2.23 -5.42 -8.24
C GLY A 47 1.85 -6.70 -7.47
N VAL A 48 2.40 -6.91 -6.26
CA VAL A 48 2.06 -8.07 -5.41
C VAL A 48 1.84 -7.62 -3.97
N THR A 49 0.98 -8.33 -3.22
CA THR A 49 0.78 -8.00 -1.81
C THR A 49 2.05 -8.30 -0.99
N PHE A 50 2.18 -7.61 0.15
CA PHE A 50 3.27 -7.86 1.09
C PHE A 50 3.32 -9.32 1.55
N SER A 51 2.17 -9.91 1.93
CA SER A 51 2.08 -11.31 2.35
C SER A 51 2.46 -12.28 1.23
N GLU A 52 2.07 -12.00 -0.01
CA GLU A 52 2.45 -12.83 -1.15
C GLU A 52 3.96 -12.76 -1.41
N TYR A 53 4.57 -11.56 -1.29
CA TYR A 53 6.02 -11.43 -1.37
C TYR A 53 6.74 -12.26 -0.32
N VAL A 54 6.37 -12.11 0.96
CA VAL A 54 6.95 -12.88 2.07
C VAL A 54 6.77 -14.38 1.84
N ARG A 55 5.57 -14.81 1.44
CA ARG A 55 5.27 -16.22 1.14
C ARG A 55 6.19 -16.76 0.03
N ARG A 56 6.35 -16.03 -1.06
CA ARG A 56 7.21 -16.43 -2.20
C ARG A 56 8.68 -16.50 -1.80
N ARG A 57 9.17 -15.53 -1.05
CA ARG A 57 10.54 -15.51 -0.56
C ARG A 57 10.82 -16.65 0.40
N ARG A 58 9.95 -16.89 1.39
CA ARG A 58 10.04 -18.00 2.33
C ARG A 58 10.08 -19.35 1.63
N LEU A 59 9.19 -19.60 0.68
CA LEU A 59 9.17 -20.85 -0.07
C LEU A 59 10.43 -21.02 -0.95
N THR A 60 10.95 -19.93 -1.50
CA THR A 60 12.24 -19.95 -2.24
C THR A 60 13.39 -20.35 -1.33
N LEU A 61 13.52 -19.72 -0.15
CA LEU A 61 14.58 -20.04 0.80
C LEU A 61 14.43 -21.45 1.38
N ALA A 62 13.18 -21.89 1.63
CA ALA A 62 12.89 -23.25 2.04
C ALA A 62 13.35 -24.28 1.00
N ALA A 63 13.14 -24.01 -0.30
CA ALA A 63 13.63 -24.88 -1.37
C ALA A 63 15.17 -24.97 -1.40
N PHE A 64 15.85 -23.85 -1.20
CA PHE A 64 17.32 -23.84 -1.09
C PHE A 64 17.80 -24.63 0.13
N ALA A 65 17.20 -24.42 1.30
CA ALA A 65 17.56 -25.16 2.52
C ALA A 65 17.33 -26.68 2.37
N LEU A 66 16.22 -27.11 1.79
CA LEU A 66 15.93 -28.52 1.54
C LEU A 66 16.92 -29.18 0.57
N ARG A 67 17.48 -28.42 -0.36
CA ARG A 67 18.43 -28.92 -1.38
C ARG A 67 19.88 -28.93 -0.87
N ALA A 68 20.24 -27.94 -0.06
CA ALA A 68 21.63 -27.77 0.41
C ALA A 68 21.96 -28.59 1.65
N ASP A 69 21.00 -28.76 2.54
CA ASP A 69 21.24 -29.30 3.88
C ASP A 69 20.48 -30.60 4.12
N ASP A 70 21.04 -31.49 4.96
CA ASP A 70 20.29 -32.66 5.43
C ASP A 70 19.35 -32.29 6.59
N VAL A 71 18.38 -31.44 6.32
CA VAL A 71 17.38 -30.93 7.26
C VAL A 71 16.08 -31.70 7.13
N LYS A 72 15.32 -31.79 8.22
CA LYS A 72 13.99 -32.39 8.20
C LYS A 72 12.99 -31.39 7.58
N VAL A 73 12.05 -31.89 6.77
CA VAL A 73 10.98 -31.06 6.17
C VAL A 73 10.17 -30.30 7.23
N LEU A 74 9.94 -30.93 8.40
CA LEU A 74 9.24 -30.29 9.51
C LEU A 74 9.99 -29.07 10.05
N ASP A 75 11.31 -29.18 10.22
CA ASP A 75 12.14 -28.09 10.77
C ASP A 75 12.16 -26.89 9.79
N VAL A 76 12.19 -27.17 8.49
CA VAL A 76 12.09 -26.14 7.45
C VAL A 76 10.71 -25.49 7.44
N ALA A 77 9.63 -26.27 7.58
CA ALA A 77 8.27 -25.71 7.66
C ALA A 77 8.12 -24.74 8.85
N ILE A 78 8.58 -25.13 10.03
CA ILE A 78 8.55 -24.29 11.23
C ILE A 78 9.40 -23.03 11.05
N ARG A 79 10.65 -23.19 10.55
CA ARG A 79 11.58 -22.07 10.30
C ARG A 79 10.94 -20.98 9.44
N TYR A 80 10.18 -21.36 8.41
CA TYR A 80 9.55 -20.42 7.49
C TYR A 80 8.09 -20.09 7.83
N GLY A 81 7.67 -20.32 9.08
CA GLY A 81 6.44 -19.80 9.66
C GLY A 81 5.19 -20.57 9.27
N TYR A 82 5.30 -21.88 9.02
CA TYR A 82 4.13 -22.74 8.78
C TYR A 82 3.79 -23.54 10.05
N ASP A 83 2.53 -23.43 10.48
CA ASP A 83 2.04 -24.11 11.70
C ASP A 83 1.83 -25.62 11.50
N SER A 84 1.78 -26.09 10.24
CA SER A 84 1.64 -27.52 9.96
C SER A 84 2.45 -27.94 8.72
N PRO A 85 2.99 -29.18 8.74
CA PRO A 85 3.66 -29.78 7.57
C PRO A 85 2.77 -29.88 6.34
N ASP A 86 1.47 -30.09 6.54
CA ASP A 86 0.52 -30.22 5.44
C ASP A 86 0.27 -28.88 4.76
N ALA A 87 0.12 -27.80 5.51
CA ALA A 87 0.00 -26.45 4.97
C ALA A 87 1.26 -26.06 4.19
N PHE A 88 2.43 -26.32 4.75
CA PHE A 88 3.71 -26.13 4.07
C PHE A 88 3.79 -26.94 2.77
N THR A 89 3.49 -28.22 2.81
CA THR A 89 3.56 -29.12 1.65
C THR A 89 2.65 -28.65 0.53
N ARG A 90 1.41 -28.22 0.84
CA ARG A 90 0.48 -27.68 -0.16
C ARG A 90 0.99 -26.39 -0.79
N ALA A 91 1.45 -25.45 0.05
CA ALA A 91 1.98 -24.16 -0.44
C ALA A 91 3.24 -24.35 -1.28
N PHE A 92 4.14 -25.22 -0.83
CA PHE A 92 5.38 -25.55 -1.53
C PHE A 92 5.11 -26.21 -2.89
N HIS A 93 4.21 -27.21 -2.92
CA HIS A 93 3.82 -27.88 -4.17
C HIS A 93 3.12 -26.92 -5.14
N ALA A 94 2.24 -26.07 -4.65
CA ALA A 94 1.57 -25.07 -5.48
C ALA A 94 2.55 -24.12 -6.15
N MET A 95 3.66 -23.76 -5.47
CA MET A 95 4.68 -22.87 -6.02
C MET A 95 5.69 -23.58 -6.93
N HIS A 96 6.24 -24.71 -6.49
CA HIS A 96 7.36 -25.38 -7.16
C HIS A 96 6.94 -26.54 -8.08
N GLY A 97 5.70 -27.04 -7.97
CA GLY A 97 5.18 -28.17 -8.72
C GLY A 97 5.70 -29.53 -8.24
N ILE A 98 6.46 -29.54 -7.13
CA ILE A 98 6.99 -30.77 -6.50
C ILE A 98 6.86 -30.65 -4.99
N THR A 99 6.89 -31.77 -4.28
CA THR A 99 6.79 -31.80 -2.82
C THR A 99 8.13 -31.43 -2.15
N PRO A 100 8.10 -30.95 -0.87
CA PRO A 100 9.33 -30.70 -0.10
C PRO A 100 10.25 -31.92 0.01
N ARG A 101 9.67 -33.13 0.04
CA ARG A 101 10.44 -34.38 0.10
C ARG A 101 11.17 -34.67 -1.21
N GLU A 102 10.49 -34.48 -2.34
CA GLU A 102 11.09 -34.64 -3.66
C GLU A 102 12.17 -33.60 -3.93
N MET A 103 12.04 -32.39 -3.35
CA MET A 103 13.04 -31.32 -3.48
C MET A 103 14.43 -31.75 -2.98
N LYS A 104 14.53 -32.59 -1.96
CA LYS A 104 15.80 -33.08 -1.39
C LYS A 104 16.63 -33.93 -2.38
N THR A 105 15.99 -34.56 -3.34
CA THR A 105 16.62 -35.52 -4.26
C THR A 105 16.56 -35.15 -5.72
N THR A 106 15.80 -34.10 -6.07
CA THR A 106 15.62 -33.71 -7.47
C THR A 106 16.62 -32.67 -7.94
N GLU A 107 17.04 -32.78 -9.19
CA GLU A 107 17.80 -31.74 -9.91
C GLU A 107 16.89 -30.83 -10.76
N LYS A 108 15.56 -31.03 -10.71
CA LYS A 108 14.62 -30.20 -11.47
C LYS A 108 14.78 -28.72 -11.12
N PRO A 109 14.60 -27.84 -12.12
CA PRO A 109 14.58 -26.41 -11.88
C PRO A 109 13.44 -26.03 -10.91
N ILE A 110 13.69 -25.05 -10.07
CA ILE A 110 12.73 -24.54 -9.08
C ILE A 110 12.34 -23.08 -9.45
N LYS A 111 11.13 -22.69 -9.09
CA LYS A 111 10.75 -21.29 -9.14
C LYS A 111 11.41 -20.58 -7.96
N ALA A 112 12.27 -19.62 -8.25
CA ALA A 112 12.91 -18.78 -7.23
C ALA A 112 12.53 -17.32 -7.45
N TYR A 113 12.14 -16.66 -6.38
CA TYR A 113 11.86 -15.22 -6.39
C TYR A 113 13.03 -14.52 -5.70
N SER A 114 13.62 -13.56 -6.39
CA SER A 114 14.74 -12.76 -5.86
C SER A 114 14.25 -11.80 -4.79
N LYS A 115 15.19 -11.35 -3.94
CA LYS A 115 14.97 -10.20 -3.06
C LYS A 115 14.61 -8.99 -3.91
N LEU A 116 13.62 -8.23 -3.47
CA LEU A 116 13.29 -6.94 -4.08
C LEU A 116 14.36 -5.89 -3.72
N SER A 117 14.67 -5.05 -4.68
CA SER A 117 15.40 -3.80 -4.47
C SER A 117 14.71 -2.69 -5.26
N PHE A 118 14.64 -1.52 -4.67
CA PHE A 118 14.14 -0.32 -5.34
C PHE A 118 15.33 0.49 -5.81
N ASP A 119 15.52 0.56 -7.12
CA ASP A 119 16.59 1.31 -7.75
C ASP A 119 16.03 2.47 -8.57
N ILE A 120 16.72 3.61 -8.57
CA ILE A 120 16.39 4.71 -9.47
C ILE A 120 16.81 4.29 -10.88
N LYS A 121 15.82 3.98 -11.73
CA LYS A 121 16.06 3.94 -13.19
C LYS A 121 15.76 5.33 -13.73
N ILE A 122 16.77 6.00 -14.25
CA ILE A 122 16.57 7.20 -15.07
C ILE A 122 15.87 6.73 -16.35
N LYS A 123 14.54 6.75 -16.36
CA LYS A 123 13.73 6.70 -17.56
C LYS A 123 13.80 8.10 -18.18
N GLY A 124 13.77 8.20 -19.52
CA GLY A 124 13.71 9.50 -20.19
C GLY A 124 12.59 10.37 -19.63
N VAL A 125 12.78 11.68 -19.73
CA VAL A 125 12.00 12.74 -19.06
C VAL A 125 10.52 12.66 -19.42
N GLU A 126 9.76 11.80 -18.74
CA GLU A 126 8.31 11.98 -18.69
C GLU A 126 8.04 13.02 -17.61
N GLU A 127 7.54 14.16 -18.05
CA GLU A 127 7.20 15.27 -17.17
C GLU A 127 6.10 14.84 -16.18
N MET A 128 6.35 15.09 -14.90
CA MET A 128 5.36 14.86 -13.87
C MET A 128 4.88 16.21 -13.34
N ASN A 129 3.73 16.64 -13.83
CA ASN A 129 3.15 17.91 -13.46
C ASN A 129 2.49 17.81 -12.08
N TYR A 130 2.94 18.65 -11.17
CA TYR A 130 2.34 18.80 -9.85
C TYR A 130 2.29 20.27 -9.43
N ARG A 131 1.41 20.57 -8.49
CA ARG A 131 1.40 21.88 -7.83
C ARG A 131 1.42 21.71 -6.31
N LEU A 132 2.03 22.68 -5.63
CA LEU A 132 1.97 22.77 -4.18
C LEU A 132 0.78 23.64 -3.78
N VAL A 133 -0.01 23.17 -2.83
CA VAL A 133 -1.18 23.85 -2.31
C VAL A 133 -1.11 23.84 -0.79
N GLU A 134 -1.08 25.01 -0.18
CA GLU A 134 -1.29 25.16 1.25
C GLU A 134 -2.80 25.22 1.53
N LYS A 135 -3.25 24.43 2.48
CA LYS A 135 -4.65 24.41 2.94
C LYS A 135 -4.68 24.55 4.45
N ASP A 136 -5.52 25.46 4.92
CA ASP A 136 -5.95 25.48 6.31
C ASP A 136 -6.67 24.19 6.68
N ALA A 137 -6.77 23.92 7.99
CA ALA A 137 -7.54 22.79 8.46
C ALA A 137 -8.99 22.89 7.98
N PHE A 138 -9.53 21.78 7.52
CA PHE A 138 -10.90 21.70 7.04
C PHE A 138 -11.56 20.40 7.50
N ARG A 139 -12.85 20.34 7.34
CA ARG A 139 -13.67 19.20 7.72
C ARG A 139 -14.29 18.56 6.49
N VAL A 140 -14.22 17.23 6.44
CA VAL A 140 -14.90 16.42 5.42
C VAL A 140 -16.06 15.68 6.10
N VAL A 141 -17.22 15.72 5.48
CA VAL A 141 -18.43 15.03 5.94
C VAL A 141 -18.91 14.09 4.83
N GLY A 142 -19.20 12.84 5.19
CA GLY A 142 -19.59 11.85 4.19
C GLY A 142 -19.91 10.48 4.76
N GLU A 143 -20.03 9.51 3.89
CA GLU A 143 -20.15 8.11 4.28
C GLU A 143 -18.80 7.56 4.70
N LYS A 144 -18.85 6.71 5.70
CA LYS A 144 -17.70 6.03 6.27
C LYS A 144 -17.95 4.54 6.30
N GLU A 145 -16.93 3.78 5.95
CA GLU A 145 -16.86 2.34 6.13
C GLU A 145 -15.56 1.97 6.81
N THR A 146 -15.60 1.01 7.74
CA THR A 146 -14.39 0.39 8.28
C THR A 146 -14.11 -0.88 7.50
N VAL A 147 -13.00 -0.91 6.78
CA VAL A 147 -12.55 -2.06 5.99
C VAL A 147 -11.59 -2.90 6.83
N GLU A 148 -11.98 -4.15 7.09
CA GLU A 148 -11.11 -5.11 7.78
C GLU A 148 -10.01 -5.60 6.82
N MET A 149 -8.74 -5.46 7.22
CA MET A 149 -7.58 -5.77 6.38
C MET A 149 -7.06 -7.21 6.55
N LYS A 150 -7.96 -8.19 6.75
CA LYS A 150 -7.60 -9.60 7.07
C LYS A 150 -6.67 -10.23 6.03
N ASP A 151 -6.91 -10.00 4.74
CA ASP A 151 -6.15 -10.59 3.63
C ASP A 151 -5.32 -9.55 2.86
N GLU A 152 -5.01 -8.41 3.49
CA GLU A 152 -4.31 -7.28 2.88
C GLU A 152 -5.00 -6.70 1.63
N THR A 153 -6.25 -7.10 1.39
CA THR A 153 -7.05 -6.60 0.30
C THR A 153 -7.89 -5.42 0.79
N PHE A 154 -7.76 -4.29 0.10
CA PHE A 154 -8.57 -3.12 0.34
C PHE A 154 -9.72 -3.09 -0.67
N ASP A 155 -10.90 -3.50 -0.23
CA ASP A 155 -12.11 -3.61 -1.06
C ASP A 155 -13.33 -3.04 -0.32
N PRO A 156 -13.48 -1.71 -0.27
CA PRO A 156 -14.61 -1.06 0.37
C PRO A 156 -15.94 -1.38 -0.34
N GLN A 157 -16.97 -1.74 0.40
CA GLN A 157 -18.32 -1.93 -0.15
C GLN A 157 -18.90 -0.62 -0.74
N LEU A 158 -18.44 0.53 -0.27
CA LEU A 158 -18.80 1.84 -0.83
C LEU A 158 -18.49 1.96 -2.32
N TRP A 159 -17.50 1.24 -2.85
CA TRP A 159 -17.21 1.24 -4.28
C TRP A 159 -18.35 0.66 -5.12
N GLY A 160 -19.13 -0.28 -4.58
CA GLY A 160 -20.32 -0.82 -5.25
C GLY A 160 -21.46 0.19 -5.42
N ARG A 161 -21.40 1.33 -4.70
CA ARG A 161 -22.40 2.42 -4.74
C ARG A 161 -21.75 3.79 -5.00
N LEU A 162 -20.60 3.81 -5.66
CA LEU A 162 -19.75 4.99 -5.78
C LEU A 162 -20.50 6.22 -6.30
N GLU A 163 -21.18 6.10 -7.45
CA GLU A 163 -21.91 7.20 -8.07
C GLU A 163 -23.01 7.78 -7.17
N GLU A 164 -23.79 6.90 -6.52
CA GLU A 164 -24.84 7.29 -5.58
C GLU A 164 -24.29 8.06 -4.39
N VAL A 165 -23.19 7.56 -3.81
CA VAL A 165 -22.56 8.19 -2.65
C VAL A 165 -21.92 9.52 -3.02
N GLU A 166 -21.20 9.59 -4.13
CA GLU A 166 -20.60 10.85 -4.61
C GLU A 166 -21.66 11.92 -4.92
N GLU A 167 -22.75 11.55 -5.58
CA GLU A 167 -23.84 12.49 -5.87
C GLU A 167 -24.45 13.03 -4.58
N ARG A 168 -24.68 12.16 -3.60
CA ARG A 168 -25.23 12.56 -2.32
C ARG A 168 -24.30 13.50 -1.56
N VAL A 169 -23.01 13.18 -1.44
CA VAL A 169 -22.08 14.02 -0.69
C VAL A 169 -21.82 15.37 -1.36
N ARG A 170 -21.93 15.47 -2.68
CA ARG A 170 -21.84 16.75 -3.41
C ARG A 170 -22.87 17.77 -2.92
N SER A 171 -24.03 17.34 -2.43
CA SER A 171 -25.06 18.25 -1.91
C SER A 171 -24.62 18.99 -0.64
N TYR A 172 -23.61 18.51 0.05
CA TYR A 172 -23.05 19.15 1.26
C TYR A 172 -21.86 20.06 0.96
N ASP A 173 -21.36 20.05 -0.28
CA ASP A 173 -20.24 20.88 -0.69
C ASP A 173 -20.62 22.37 -0.66
N ASN A 174 -19.92 23.13 0.15
CA ASN A 174 -20.12 24.57 0.27
C ASN A 174 -18.82 25.34 0.49
N THR A 175 -17.71 24.73 0.08
CA THR A 175 -16.38 25.30 0.23
C THR A 175 -15.72 25.48 -1.14
N PRO A 176 -14.64 26.28 -1.27
CA PRO A 176 -13.85 26.34 -2.49
C PRO A 176 -13.12 25.04 -2.86
N PHE A 177 -13.21 24.02 -2.01
CA PHE A 177 -12.62 22.70 -2.25
C PHE A 177 -13.67 21.76 -2.82
N GLU A 178 -14.10 22.02 -4.04
CA GLU A 178 -15.20 21.36 -4.73
C GLU A 178 -14.95 19.88 -5.03
N GLY A 179 -16.02 19.11 -5.01
CA GLY A 179 -16.09 17.70 -5.43
C GLY A 179 -15.90 16.69 -4.33
N PRO A 180 -16.25 15.42 -4.61
CA PRO A 180 -16.07 14.33 -3.65
C PRO A 180 -14.60 14.09 -3.31
N ILE A 181 -14.36 13.80 -2.05
CA ILE A 181 -13.06 13.49 -1.50
C ILE A 181 -13.09 12.05 -0.98
N HIS A 182 -12.19 11.24 -1.48
CA HIS A 182 -11.95 9.88 -1.00
C HIS A 182 -10.70 9.88 -0.13
N LEU A 183 -10.78 9.36 1.06
CA LEU A 183 -9.63 9.28 1.95
C LEU A 183 -9.66 8.02 2.81
N SER A 184 -8.48 7.57 3.19
CA SER A 184 -8.28 6.38 4.02
C SER A 184 -7.49 6.74 5.26
N VAL A 185 -7.97 6.31 6.42
CA VAL A 185 -7.30 6.50 7.70
C VAL A 185 -7.06 5.14 8.35
N THR A 186 -5.82 4.79 8.57
CA THR A 186 -5.46 3.56 9.25
C THR A 186 -5.71 3.71 10.75
N LYS A 187 -6.43 2.77 11.33
CA LYS A 187 -6.66 2.64 12.75
C LYS A 187 -5.49 1.94 13.45
N GLU A 188 -5.46 2.01 14.78
CA GLU A 188 -4.43 1.36 15.59
C GLU A 188 -4.45 -0.18 15.48
N ASP A 189 -5.64 -0.77 15.24
CA ASP A 189 -5.84 -2.21 15.03
C ASP A 189 -5.46 -2.71 13.64
N GLY A 190 -5.09 -1.80 12.74
CA GLY A 190 -4.70 -2.10 11.36
C GLY A 190 -5.83 -2.04 10.36
N ASP A 191 -7.07 -1.94 10.79
CA ASP A 191 -8.23 -1.70 9.93
C ASP A 191 -8.19 -0.29 9.33
N VAL A 192 -8.94 -0.07 8.27
CA VAL A 192 -8.96 1.20 7.56
C VAL A 192 -10.34 1.82 7.58
N ASP A 193 -10.43 3.02 8.13
CA ASP A 193 -11.59 3.86 7.96
C ASP A 193 -11.51 4.54 6.58
N TYR A 194 -12.39 4.15 5.68
CA TYR A 194 -12.51 4.74 4.35
C TYR A 194 -13.71 5.68 4.30
N TYR A 195 -13.49 6.86 3.74
CA TYR A 195 -14.49 7.91 3.63
C TYR A 195 -14.69 8.33 2.18
N ILE A 196 -15.93 8.56 1.81
CA ILE A 196 -16.34 9.32 0.62
C ILE A 196 -17.18 10.49 1.11
N GLY A 197 -16.68 11.70 0.98
CA GLY A 197 -17.31 12.88 1.53
C GLY A 197 -17.02 14.16 0.76
N SER A 198 -17.52 15.27 1.25
CA SER A 198 -17.25 16.62 0.73
C SER A 198 -16.76 17.54 1.85
N ALA A 199 -15.92 18.49 1.47
CA ALA A 199 -15.50 19.55 2.38
C ALA A 199 -16.66 20.48 2.66
N THR A 200 -16.97 20.70 3.96
CA THR A 200 -18.14 21.51 4.32
C THR A 200 -17.99 22.24 5.65
N THR A 201 -18.63 23.40 5.73
CA THR A 201 -18.83 24.15 6.99
C THR A 201 -20.21 23.89 7.61
N HIS A 202 -21.11 23.21 6.91
CA HIS A 202 -22.44 22.86 7.44
C HIS A 202 -22.34 21.87 8.59
N LYS A 203 -23.35 21.89 9.48
CA LYS A 203 -23.46 20.90 10.57
C LYS A 203 -23.53 19.48 9.96
N THR A 204 -22.79 18.55 10.56
CA THR A 204 -22.82 17.14 10.17
C THR A 204 -24.20 16.54 10.43
N PRO A 205 -24.85 15.94 9.42
CA PRO A 205 -26.08 15.17 9.63
C PRO A 205 -25.83 13.93 10.50
N ASP A 206 -26.84 13.51 11.24
CA ASP A 206 -26.73 12.40 12.20
C ASP A 206 -26.38 11.04 11.54
N ASN A 207 -26.64 10.91 10.24
CA ASN A 207 -26.37 9.70 9.44
C ASN A 207 -25.06 9.73 8.65
N LEU A 208 -24.25 10.77 8.82
CA LEU A 208 -22.94 10.89 8.16
C LEU A 208 -21.81 10.99 9.19
N ALA A 209 -20.64 10.56 8.78
CA ALA A 209 -19.42 10.70 9.55
C ALA A 209 -18.69 11.99 9.20
N GLU A 210 -17.89 12.50 10.13
CA GLU A 210 -16.99 13.61 9.88
C GLU A 210 -15.55 13.25 10.21
N ILE A 211 -14.63 13.87 9.48
CA ILE A 211 -13.21 13.81 9.75
C ILE A 211 -12.57 15.20 9.59
N HIS A 212 -11.69 15.54 10.53
CA HIS A 212 -10.93 16.78 10.50
C HIS A 212 -9.57 16.54 9.81
N ILE A 213 -9.33 17.28 8.74
CA ILE A 213 -8.08 17.28 8.01
C ILE A 213 -7.22 18.45 8.54
N PRO A 214 -6.01 18.18 9.05
CA PRO A 214 -5.16 19.23 9.60
C PRO A 214 -4.66 20.18 8.51
N ALA A 215 -4.33 21.39 8.89
CA ALA A 215 -3.63 22.32 8.00
C ALA A 215 -2.32 21.69 7.52
N ASN A 216 -2.06 21.76 6.21
CA ASN A 216 -0.90 21.12 5.61
C ASN A 216 -0.55 21.73 4.24
N THR A 217 0.66 21.43 3.78
CA THR A 217 1.06 21.58 2.38
C THR A 217 0.82 20.28 1.63
N TRP A 218 0.24 20.39 0.45
CA TRP A 218 -0.12 19.25 -0.39
C TRP A 218 0.59 19.35 -1.73
N ALA A 219 1.21 18.26 -2.16
CA ALA A 219 1.59 18.05 -3.55
C ALA A 219 0.40 17.43 -4.28
N VAL A 220 -0.10 18.10 -5.31
CA VAL A 220 -1.31 17.72 -6.03
C VAL A 220 -0.96 17.31 -7.43
N PHE A 221 -1.32 16.09 -7.80
CA PHE A 221 -1.06 15.46 -9.08
C PHE A 221 -2.37 15.21 -9.82
N HIS A 222 -2.37 15.38 -11.14
CA HIS A 222 -3.51 15.04 -11.98
C HIS A 222 -3.35 13.61 -12.50
N ALA A 223 -4.40 12.80 -12.34
CA ALA A 223 -4.48 11.50 -12.99
C ALA A 223 -5.19 11.68 -14.34
N GLU A 224 -4.42 11.58 -15.44
CA GLU A 224 -4.90 11.74 -16.80
C GLU A 224 -5.07 10.39 -17.49
N GLY A 225 -6.26 10.08 -17.98
CA GLY A 225 -6.57 8.86 -18.70
C GLY A 225 -7.73 8.05 -18.12
N PRO A 226 -7.92 6.80 -18.59
CA PRO A 226 -9.00 5.93 -18.11
C PRO A 226 -8.83 5.58 -16.62
N MET A 227 -9.94 5.59 -15.88
CA MET A 227 -9.98 5.14 -14.49
C MET A 227 -10.32 3.63 -14.44
N PRO A 228 -9.76 2.87 -13.49
CA PRO A 228 -8.87 3.28 -12.40
C PRO A 228 -7.37 3.26 -12.76
N GLU A 229 -6.99 2.85 -13.95
CA GLU A 229 -5.58 2.59 -14.34
C GLU A 229 -4.72 3.85 -14.22
N SER A 230 -5.20 4.99 -14.71
CA SER A 230 -4.46 6.26 -14.64
C SER A 230 -4.25 6.74 -13.21
N LEU A 231 -5.21 6.50 -12.32
CA LEU A 231 -5.08 6.82 -10.90
C LEU A 231 -3.97 5.99 -10.24
N LEU A 232 -3.96 4.68 -10.50
CA LEU A 232 -2.98 3.75 -9.95
C LEU A 232 -1.58 4.03 -10.49
N ASP A 233 -1.45 4.31 -11.80
CA ASP A 233 -0.18 4.66 -12.44
C ASP A 233 0.37 5.97 -11.87
N THR A 234 -0.43 7.03 -11.83
CA THR A 234 -0.02 8.31 -11.27
C THR A 234 0.42 8.15 -9.80
N TRP A 235 -0.33 7.40 -9.02
CA TRP A 235 0.02 7.14 -7.61
C TRP A 235 1.35 6.40 -7.48
N SER A 236 1.55 5.35 -8.29
CA SER A 236 2.82 4.61 -8.33
C SER A 236 3.98 5.56 -8.67
N ARG A 237 3.85 6.40 -9.70
CA ARG A 237 4.87 7.36 -10.14
C ARG A 237 5.19 8.43 -9.09
N VAL A 238 4.22 8.85 -8.26
CA VAL A 238 4.51 9.74 -7.13
C VAL A 238 5.57 9.14 -6.22
N TYR A 239 5.47 7.84 -5.95
CA TYR A 239 6.40 7.16 -5.03
C TYR A 239 7.68 6.67 -5.71
N THR A 240 7.62 6.27 -6.98
CA THR A 240 8.80 5.74 -7.71
C THR A 240 9.64 6.83 -8.37
N ASP A 241 9.02 7.89 -8.84
CA ASP A 241 9.68 8.87 -9.69
C ASP A 241 9.79 10.24 -9.00
N TRP A 242 8.71 10.72 -8.36
CA TRP A 242 8.68 12.08 -7.81
C TRP A 242 9.31 12.20 -6.41
N PHE A 243 8.89 11.40 -5.41
CA PHE A 243 9.47 11.48 -4.07
C PHE A 243 11.00 11.31 -4.06
N PRO A 244 11.58 10.35 -4.81
CA PRO A 244 13.04 10.15 -4.82
C PRO A 244 13.83 11.33 -5.36
N THR A 245 13.20 12.15 -6.21
CA THR A 245 13.84 13.32 -6.85
C THR A 245 13.43 14.64 -6.23
N SER A 246 12.45 14.64 -5.33
CA SER A 246 11.95 15.84 -4.65
C SER A 246 12.71 16.15 -3.37
N THR A 247 12.49 17.36 -2.84
CA THR A 247 12.98 17.80 -1.53
C THR A 247 11.93 17.65 -0.42
N PHE A 248 10.90 16.83 -0.66
CA PHE A 248 9.77 16.66 0.24
C PHE A 248 9.76 15.28 0.90
N GLU A 249 9.20 15.24 2.10
CA GLU A 249 8.84 14.02 2.82
C GLU A 249 7.33 13.97 3.04
N LEU A 250 6.78 12.75 3.22
CA LEU A 250 5.38 12.56 3.56
C LEU A 250 5.08 13.20 4.93
N ALA A 251 4.02 14.01 5.01
CA ALA A 251 3.55 14.60 6.24
C ALA A 251 2.49 13.70 6.93
N LYS A 252 2.21 13.97 8.21
CA LYS A 252 1.21 13.21 8.99
C LYS A 252 -0.20 13.74 8.71
N ALA A 253 -0.75 13.38 7.56
CA ALA A 253 -2.16 13.60 7.21
C ALA A 253 -2.61 12.49 6.25
N PRO A 254 -3.92 12.24 6.09
CA PRO A 254 -4.40 11.27 5.11
C PRO A 254 -4.08 11.72 3.69
N GLU A 255 -3.72 10.79 2.81
CA GLU A 255 -3.76 11.03 1.38
C GLU A 255 -5.20 11.09 0.90
N MET A 256 -5.47 11.92 -0.10
CA MET A 256 -6.81 12.10 -0.61
C MET A 256 -6.83 11.95 -2.12
N VAL A 257 -7.91 11.41 -2.63
CA VAL A 257 -8.28 11.48 -4.04
C VAL A 257 -9.50 12.39 -4.14
N ARG A 258 -9.43 13.37 -5.02
CA ARG A 258 -10.52 14.31 -5.29
C ARG A 258 -10.96 14.18 -6.74
N SER A 259 -12.23 13.88 -6.94
CA SER A 259 -12.82 13.83 -8.27
C SER A 259 -13.61 15.11 -8.55
N THR A 260 -13.26 15.79 -9.62
CA THR A 260 -14.03 16.91 -10.16
C THR A 260 -14.84 16.45 -11.38
N GLN A 261 -15.61 17.34 -11.98
CA GLN A 261 -16.35 17.01 -13.21
C GLN A 261 -15.44 16.73 -14.41
N THR A 262 -14.20 17.20 -14.38
CA THR A 262 -13.28 17.17 -15.54
C THR A 262 -12.04 16.34 -15.32
N HIS A 263 -11.64 16.08 -14.07
CA HIS A 263 -10.39 15.38 -13.77
C HIS A 263 -10.38 14.82 -12.34
N THR A 264 -9.48 13.89 -12.10
CA THR A 264 -9.19 13.32 -10.78
C THR A 264 -7.81 13.77 -10.32
N GLU A 265 -7.71 14.16 -9.05
CA GLU A 265 -6.49 14.63 -8.41
C GLU A 265 -6.10 13.74 -7.26
N ILE A 266 -4.80 13.47 -7.13
CA ILE A 266 -4.18 12.84 -5.97
C ILE A 266 -3.53 13.94 -5.13
N TRP A 267 -3.92 14.04 -3.88
CA TRP A 267 -3.42 15.00 -2.91
C TRP A 267 -2.54 14.28 -1.89
N ILE A 268 -1.26 14.53 -1.96
CA ILE A 268 -0.25 13.92 -1.08
C ILE A 268 0.20 14.94 -0.05
N PRO A 269 0.04 14.68 1.26
CA PRO A 269 0.50 15.60 2.29
C PRO A 269 2.02 15.59 2.36
N VAL A 270 2.64 16.77 2.30
CA VAL A 270 4.10 16.90 2.25
C VAL A 270 4.63 17.93 3.23
N LYS A 271 5.88 17.75 3.63
CA LYS A 271 6.67 18.71 4.37
C LYS A 271 8.08 18.80 3.75
N GLN A 272 8.78 19.88 3.97
CA GLN A 272 10.18 19.98 3.60
C GLN A 272 11.01 18.94 4.36
N ALA A 273 11.96 18.29 3.65
CA ALA A 273 12.84 17.27 4.20
C ALA A 273 13.91 17.89 5.15
#